data_e8b55fc77c72ced71d07dd7077e19b11
#
_entry.id   e8b55fc77c72ced71d07dd7077e19b11
#
_cell.length_a   1.000
_cell.length_b   1.000
_cell.length_c   1.000
_cell.angle_alpha   90.00
_cell.angle_beta   90.00
_cell.angle_gamma   90.00
#
_symmetry.space_group_name_H-M   'P 1'
#
loop_
_entity.id
_entity.type
_entity.pdbx_description
1 polymer ?
#
loop_
_entity_poly.entity_id
_entity_poly.type
_entity_poly.pdbx_seq_one_letter_code
_entity_poly.pdbx_strand_id
1 'polypeptide(L)'
;QIRWGHKFSDKLAMKVNFGYLIGTDWVANSEEDKLNRSVFPGDYNHDGINIYGDEVATNIYNVAQQMIPLGLLPAGAEALVPSEVVSRTGYNEMDMAEPEATSKKADWGVYYRPVEGSNLELSYVGKWGTGRTLYQGINRYAIKNFTMNQHKLEVTNDNWFVRGYVVEDDAGDSYDMTFAAINVNRRW
;
A
#
# COMPACT_ATOMS: atom_id res chain seq x y z
N GLN A 1 -16.63 14.40 10.34
CA GLN A 1 -16.15 13.98 11.66
C GLN A 1 -17.23 14.25 12.71
N ILE A 2 -17.44 13.29 13.62
CA ILE A 2 -18.36 13.38 14.75
C ILE A 2 -17.54 13.14 16.02
N ARG A 3 -17.78 13.95 17.05
CA ARG A 3 -17.17 13.80 18.37
C ARG A 3 -18.24 13.92 19.43
N TRP A 4 -18.26 12.96 20.34
CA TRP A 4 -19.16 12.94 21.48
C TRP A 4 -18.37 12.62 22.75
N GLY A 5 -18.73 13.27 23.85
CA GLY A 5 -18.17 12.99 25.17
C GLY A 5 -19.24 13.23 26.24
N HIS A 6 -19.27 12.34 27.24
CA HIS A 6 -20.21 12.43 28.33
C HIS A 6 -19.58 12.02 29.66
N LYS A 7 -19.89 12.77 30.70
CA LYS A 7 -19.58 12.46 32.09
C LYS A 7 -20.81 11.83 32.72
N PHE A 8 -20.76 10.53 32.98
CA PHE A 8 -21.89 9.79 33.59
C PHE A 8 -21.98 10.03 35.10
N SER A 9 -20.85 10.25 35.75
CA SER A 9 -20.74 10.56 37.17
C SER A 9 -19.42 11.28 37.44
N ASP A 10 -19.17 11.69 38.68
CA ASP A 10 -17.89 12.27 39.08
C ASP A 10 -16.71 11.27 38.93
N LYS A 11 -17.04 9.98 38.81
CA LYS A 11 -16.07 8.92 38.70
C LYS A 11 -15.93 8.34 37.28
N LEU A 12 -16.92 8.53 36.39
CA LEU A 12 -16.96 7.87 35.08
C LEU A 12 -17.26 8.85 33.95
N ALA A 13 -16.38 8.85 32.97
CA ALA A 13 -16.57 9.58 31.72
C ALA A 13 -16.22 8.72 30.51
N MET A 14 -16.82 9.04 29.36
CA MET A 14 -16.55 8.39 28.09
C MET A 14 -16.46 9.43 26.97
N LYS A 15 -15.61 9.17 25.98
CA LYS A 15 -15.60 9.88 24.71
C LYS A 15 -15.57 8.90 23.54
N VAL A 16 -16.17 9.33 22.42
CA VAL A 16 -16.14 8.62 21.14
C VAL A 16 -15.93 9.64 20.04
N ASN A 17 -15.06 9.30 19.09
CA ASN A 17 -14.89 10.08 17.88
C ASN A 17 -15.03 9.15 16.68
N PHE A 18 -15.61 9.66 15.62
CA PHE A 18 -15.68 8.99 14.32
C PHE A 18 -15.30 9.98 13.22
N GLY A 19 -14.44 9.56 12.33
CA GLY A 19 -14.03 10.30 11.15
C GLY A 19 -14.20 9.48 9.89
N TYR A 20 -14.71 10.12 8.86
CA TYR A 20 -14.76 9.57 7.50
C TYR A 20 -14.21 10.60 6.53
N LEU A 21 -13.31 10.16 5.66
CA LEU A 21 -12.74 10.94 4.59
C LEU A 21 -12.87 10.12 3.30
N ILE A 22 -13.25 10.80 2.23
CA ILE A 22 -13.22 10.29 0.87
C ILE A 22 -12.55 11.35 -0.01
N GLY A 23 -11.77 10.91 -0.94
CA GLY A 23 -11.10 11.76 -1.92
C GLY A 23 -10.72 10.95 -3.14
N THR A 24 -10.17 11.62 -4.13
CA THR A 24 -9.58 10.99 -5.30
C THR A 24 -8.09 11.33 -5.29
N ASP A 25 -7.25 10.31 -5.28
CA ASP A 25 -5.81 10.46 -5.44
C ASP A 25 -5.50 10.92 -6.88
N TRP A 26 -4.38 11.62 -7.05
CA TRP A 26 -3.89 11.92 -8.36
C TRP A 26 -3.25 10.68 -8.98
N VAL A 27 -3.43 10.52 -10.28
CA VAL A 27 -2.88 9.39 -11.05
C VAL A 27 -1.46 9.74 -11.49
N ALA A 28 -0.53 8.86 -11.18
CA ALA A 28 0.84 8.97 -11.67
C ALA A 28 0.90 8.47 -13.11
N ASN A 29 1.50 9.27 -14.02
CA ASN A 29 1.51 8.97 -15.46
C ASN A 29 2.79 9.41 -16.17
N SER A 30 3.94 9.41 -15.47
CA SER A 30 5.20 9.69 -16.13
C SER A 30 5.63 8.49 -16.97
N GLU A 31 5.78 8.75 -18.27
CA GLU A 31 6.30 7.79 -19.26
C GLU A 31 7.80 7.95 -19.49
N GLU A 32 8.48 8.82 -18.73
CA GLU A 32 9.92 8.98 -18.84
C GLU A 32 10.65 7.68 -18.50
N ASP A 33 11.72 7.39 -19.23
CA ASP A 33 12.51 6.18 -18.99
C ASP A 33 13.20 6.22 -17.62
N LYS A 34 13.01 5.20 -16.79
CA LYS A 34 13.56 5.09 -15.42
C LYS A 34 15.09 5.25 -15.35
N LEU A 35 15.79 4.83 -16.40
CA LEU A 35 17.24 4.88 -16.45
C LEU A 35 17.78 6.14 -17.15
N ASN A 36 16.92 7.10 -17.49
CA ASN A 36 17.28 8.32 -18.23
C ASN A 36 18.09 8.04 -19.50
N ARG A 37 17.85 6.90 -20.15
CA ARG A 37 18.39 6.60 -21.46
C ARG A 37 17.60 7.42 -22.48
N SER A 38 18.17 7.75 -23.60
CA SER A 38 17.42 8.42 -24.68
C SER A 38 16.46 7.42 -25.37
N VAL A 39 15.55 6.85 -24.61
CA VAL A 39 14.54 5.87 -24.99
C VAL A 39 13.18 6.49 -24.75
N PHE A 40 12.26 6.33 -25.68
CA PHE A 40 10.95 6.98 -25.68
C PHE A 40 9.82 5.96 -25.62
N PRO A 41 8.62 6.36 -25.21
CA PRO A 41 7.44 5.51 -25.29
C PRO A 41 7.26 4.97 -26.72
N GLY A 42 7.16 3.64 -26.85
CA GLY A 42 7.09 2.96 -28.14
C GLY A 42 8.40 2.30 -28.58
N ASP A 43 9.51 2.62 -27.98
CA ASP A 43 10.75 1.89 -28.17
C ASP A 43 10.66 0.53 -27.46
N TYR A 44 11.19 -0.52 -28.09
CA TYR A 44 11.03 -1.89 -27.60
C TYR A 44 11.77 -2.20 -26.29
N ASN A 45 12.66 -1.36 -25.82
CA ASN A 45 13.38 -1.48 -24.55
C ASN A 45 13.03 -0.39 -23.54
N HIS A 46 11.93 0.35 -23.74
CA HIS A 46 11.45 1.37 -22.84
C HIS A 46 11.03 0.78 -21.48
N ASP A 47 11.33 1.48 -20.39
CA ASP A 47 10.94 1.16 -19.01
C ASP A 47 10.47 2.47 -18.35
N GLY A 48 9.16 2.72 -18.39
CA GLY A 48 8.57 4.00 -17.95
C GLY A 48 8.45 4.10 -16.44
N ILE A 49 8.66 5.29 -15.88
CA ILE A 49 8.60 5.54 -14.42
C ILE A 49 7.26 5.10 -13.82
N ASN A 50 6.15 5.36 -14.49
CA ASN A 50 4.81 4.98 -14.03
C ASN A 50 4.12 4.00 -14.99
N ILE A 51 4.90 3.20 -15.68
CA ILE A 51 4.45 2.03 -16.41
C ILE A 51 4.90 0.81 -15.61
N TYR A 52 4.02 -0.15 -15.40
CA TYR A 52 4.27 -1.27 -14.48
C TYR A 52 4.32 -2.58 -15.24
N GLY A 53 5.38 -3.36 -15.06
CA GLY A 53 5.56 -4.67 -15.69
C GLY A 53 6.41 -4.66 -16.95
N ASP A 54 6.77 -3.50 -17.50
CA ASP A 54 7.72 -3.33 -18.60
C ASP A 54 9.17 -3.57 -18.15
N GLU A 55 9.42 -3.65 -16.85
CA GLU A 55 10.68 -4.15 -16.27
C GLU A 55 10.98 -5.61 -16.69
N VAL A 56 9.98 -6.34 -17.15
CA VAL A 56 10.17 -7.71 -17.69
C VAL A 56 10.73 -7.60 -19.10
N ALA A 57 12.05 -7.62 -19.19
CA ALA A 57 12.79 -7.50 -20.43
C ALA A 57 13.73 -8.69 -20.66
N THR A 58 13.96 -9.03 -21.90
CA THR A 58 14.87 -10.12 -22.27
C THR A 58 15.50 -9.87 -23.64
N ASN A 59 16.70 -10.44 -23.85
CA ASN A 59 17.34 -10.40 -25.17
C ASN A 59 16.66 -11.42 -26.08
N ILE A 60 16.07 -10.95 -27.18
CA ILE A 60 15.30 -11.79 -28.12
C ILE A 60 16.17 -12.83 -28.85
N TYR A 61 17.45 -12.57 -29.04
CA TYR A 61 18.40 -13.56 -29.58
C TYR A 61 18.51 -14.74 -28.63
N ASN A 62 18.64 -14.52 -27.31
CA ASN A 62 18.73 -15.61 -26.34
C ASN A 62 17.42 -16.41 -26.28
N VAL A 63 16.27 -15.77 -26.47
CA VAL A 63 14.98 -16.47 -26.57
C VAL A 63 14.97 -17.37 -27.79
N ALA A 64 15.37 -16.85 -28.96
CA ALA A 64 15.45 -17.66 -30.19
C ALA A 64 16.36 -18.89 -30.00
N GLN A 65 17.53 -18.73 -29.37
CA GLN A 65 18.42 -19.86 -29.06
C GLN A 65 17.77 -20.90 -28.16
N GLN A 66 16.95 -20.52 -27.21
CA GLN A 66 16.24 -21.46 -26.32
C GLN A 66 15.08 -22.17 -27.03
N MET A 67 14.49 -21.56 -28.05
CA MET A 67 13.35 -22.11 -28.78
C MET A 67 13.77 -23.21 -29.78
N ILE A 68 15.02 -23.19 -30.25
CA ILE A 68 15.54 -24.19 -31.21
C ILE A 68 15.54 -25.62 -30.63
N PRO A 69 16.12 -25.90 -29.46
CA PRO A 69 16.12 -27.24 -28.88
C PRO A 69 14.72 -27.74 -28.50
N LEU A 70 13.76 -26.84 -28.35
CA LEU A 70 12.35 -27.13 -28.09
C LEU A 70 11.57 -27.45 -29.39
N GLY A 71 12.22 -27.32 -30.55
CA GLY A 71 11.58 -27.54 -31.85
C GLY A 71 10.60 -26.45 -32.29
N LEU A 72 10.61 -25.30 -31.59
CA LEU A 72 9.74 -24.15 -31.87
C LEU A 72 10.31 -23.25 -32.98
N LEU A 73 11.62 -23.31 -33.20
CA LEU A 73 12.31 -22.63 -34.29
C LEU A 73 13.26 -23.62 -35.01
N PRO A 74 13.47 -23.48 -36.34
CA PRO A 74 14.44 -24.26 -37.05
C PRO A 74 15.87 -23.90 -36.65
N ALA A 75 16.80 -24.84 -36.76
CA ALA A 75 18.23 -24.61 -36.53
C ALA A 75 18.76 -23.49 -37.44
N GLY A 76 19.48 -22.53 -36.84
CA GLY A 76 20.01 -21.34 -37.55
C GLY A 76 19.05 -20.14 -37.60
N ALA A 77 17.82 -20.28 -37.14
CA ALA A 77 16.85 -19.16 -37.09
C ALA A 77 17.30 -18.01 -36.18
N GLU A 78 18.13 -18.31 -35.18
CA GLU A 78 18.71 -17.31 -34.27
C GLU A 78 19.57 -16.27 -35.02
N ALA A 79 20.18 -16.65 -36.13
CA ALA A 79 21.00 -15.74 -36.95
C ALA A 79 20.18 -14.64 -37.64
N LEU A 80 18.86 -14.81 -37.72
CA LEU A 80 17.94 -13.83 -38.31
C LEU A 80 17.37 -12.88 -37.24
N VAL A 81 17.62 -13.15 -35.95
CA VAL A 81 17.09 -12.35 -34.83
C VAL A 81 18.18 -11.41 -34.30
N PRO A 82 17.94 -10.13 -34.20
CA PRO A 82 18.92 -9.20 -33.63
C PRO A 82 19.17 -9.48 -32.15
N SER A 83 20.41 -9.17 -31.70
CA SER A 83 20.75 -9.29 -30.27
C SER A 83 20.34 -8.01 -29.54
N GLU A 84 19.06 -7.89 -29.25
CA GLU A 84 18.48 -6.70 -28.65
C GLU A 84 17.60 -7.07 -27.44
N VAL A 85 17.58 -6.18 -26.45
CA VAL A 85 16.72 -6.32 -25.26
C VAL A 85 15.36 -5.72 -25.58
N VAL A 86 14.32 -6.51 -25.38
CA VAL A 86 12.93 -6.11 -25.59
C VAL A 86 12.18 -6.22 -24.27
N SER A 87 11.52 -5.15 -23.86
CA SER A 87 10.63 -5.08 -22.72
C SER A 87 9.23 -5.61 -23.07
N ARG A 88 8.55 -6.17 -22.08
CA ARG A 88 7.11 -6.45 -22.19
C ARG A 88 6.33 -5.15 -22.19
N THR A 89 5.15 -5.16 -22.80
CA THR A 89 4.19 -4.07 -22.64
C THR A 89 3.76 -3.99 -21.18
N GLY A 90 3.90 -2.82 -20.59
CA GLY A 90 3.50 -2.55 -19.22
C GLY A 90 2.05 -2.07 -19.12
N TYR A 91 1.62 -1.80 -17.90
CA TYR A 91 0.28 -1.35 -17.54
C TYR A 91 0.36 0.06 -16.96
N ASN A 92 -0.60 0.92 -17.29
CA ASN A 92 -0.76 2.22 -16.65
C ASN A 92 -1.33 2.07 -15.22
N GLU A 93 -1.17 3.09 -14.39
CA GLU A 93 -1.67 3.07 -13.01
C GLU A 93 -3.18 2.78 -12.94
N MET A 94 -3.96 3.34 -13.85
CA MET A 94 -5.42 3.14 -13.91
C MET A 94 -5.84 1.71 -14.29
N ASP A 95 -4.96 0.97 -14.95
CA ASP A 95 -5.19 -0.45 -15.26
C ASP A 95 -4.93 -1.34 -14.04
N MET A 96 -4.12 -0.84 -13.10
CA MET A 96 -3.64 -1.58 -11.93
C MET A 96 -4.41 -1.25 -10.66
N ALA A 97 -4.90 -0.01 -10.49
CA ALA A 97 -5.56 0.42 -9.26
C ALA A 97 -6.55 1.55 -9.49
N GLU A 98 -7.53 1.64 -8.58
CA GLU A 98 -8.50 2.73 -8.56
C GLU A 98 -7.96 3.91 -7.73
N PRO A 99 -8.08 5.16 -8.20
CA PRO A 99 -7.54 6.34 -7.51
C PRO A 99 -8.41 6.82 -6.35
N GLU A 100 -9.47 6.11 -5.97
CA GLU A 100 -10.29 6.49 -4.83
C GLU A 100 -9.53 6.28 -3.52
N ALA A 101 -9.41 7.34 -2.73
CA ALA A 101 -8.85 7.31 -1.39
C ALA A 101 -9.95 7.40 -0.34
N THR A 102 -9.96 6.48 0.61
CA THR A 102 -10.91 6.50 1.72
C THR A 102 -10.20 6.27 3.05
N SER A 103 -10.70 6.90 4.10
CA SER A 103 -10.23 6.65 5.46
C SER A 103 -11.41 6.70 6.43
N LYS A 104 -11.62 5.62 7.16
CA LYS A 104 -12.58 5.53 8.27
C LYS A 104 -11.79 5.35 9.56
N LYS A 105 -12.08 6.18 10.56
CA LYS A 105 -11.41 6.13 11.86
C LYS A 105 -12.43 6.23 12.96
N ALA A 106 -12.27 5.39 13.97
CA ALA A 106 -13.01 5.48 15.21
C ALA A 106 -12.04 5.43 16.38
N ASP A 107 -12.25 6.26 17.37
CA ASP A 107 -11.56 6.15 18.64
C ASP A 107 -12.54 6.35 19.78
N TRP A 108 -12.31 5.64 20.87
CA TRP A 108 -13.12 5.72 22.08
C TRP A 108 -12.24 5.65 23.31
N GLY A 109 -12.70 6.26 24.38
CA GLY A 109 -12.01 6.23 25.67
C GLY A 109 -13.01 6.18 26.80
N VAL A 110 -12.73 5.31 27.78
CA VAL A 110 -13.43 5.22 29.05
C VAL A 110 -12.45 5.59 30.15
N TYR A 111 -12.86 6.48 31.02
CA TYR A 111 -12.06 7.06 32.10
C TYR A 111 -12.77 6.86 33.42
N TYR A 112 -12.09 6.23 34.38
CA TYR A 112 -12.64 5.90 35.67
C TYR A 112 -11.74 6.36 36.81
N ARG A 113 -12.29 7.17 37.73
CA ARG A 113 -11.64 7.64 38.95
C ARG A 113 -12.24 6.95 40.18
N PRO A 114 -11.63 5.83 40.65
CA PRO A 114 -12.22 5.01 41.72
C PRO A 114 -12.26 5.71 43.06
N VAL A 115 -11.27 6.55 43.37
CA VAL A 115 -11.07 7.15 44.70
C VAL A 115 -11.42 8.65 44.66
N GLU A 116 -12.36 9.04 45.48
CA GLU A 116 -12.78 10.44 45.65
C GLU A 116 -11.64 11.27 46.29
N GLY A 117 -11.41 12.47 45.77
CA GLY A 117 -10.32 13.36 46.25
C GLY A 117 -8.92 12.95 45.82
N SER A 118 -8.78 11.87 45.00
CA SER A 118 -7.52 11.41 44.43
C SER A 118 -7.49 11.64 42.91
N ASN A 119 -6.31 11.87 42.35
CA ASN A 119 -6.10 11.96 40.92
C ASN A 119 -5.82 10.57 40.26
N LEU A 120 -6.05 9.49 41.03
CA LEU A 120 -5.95 8.14 40.47
C LEU A 120 -7.01 7.93 39.39
N GLU A 121 -6.57 7.67 38.17
CA GLU A 121 -7.43 7.44 37.00
C GLU A 121 -7.03 6.14 36.29
N LEU A 122 -8.02 5.31 36.00
CA LEU A 122 -7.90 4.19 35.10
C LEU A 122 -8.50 4.61 33.75
N SER A 123 -7.77 4.41 32.67
CA SER A 123 -8.30 4.71 31.34
C SER A 123 -8.08 3.54 30.40
N TYR A 124 -9.11 3.28 29.60
CA TYR A 124 -9.02 2.41 28.44
C TYR A 124 -9.32 3.21 27.19
N VAL A 125 -8.40 3.15 26.22
CA VAL A 125 -8.54 3.83 24.94
C VAL A 125 -8.39 2.82 23.82
N GLY A 126 -9.42 2.73 22.98
CA GLY A 126 -9.39 1.97 21.74
C GLY A 126 -9.34 2.90 20.54
N LYS A 127 -8.63 2.47 19.50
CA LYS A 127 -8.62 3.11 18.18
C LYS A 127 -8.76 2.06 17.12
N TRP A 128 -9.54 2.37 16.11
CA TRP A 128 -9.71 1.57 14.90
C TRP A 128 -9.62 2.46 13.67
N GLY A 129 -8.98 1.97 12.65
CA GLY A 129 -8.91 2.64 11.38
C GLY A 129 -8.86 1.66 10.23
N THR A 130 -9.50 2.02 9.12
CA THR A 130 -9.39 1.31 7.85
C THR A 130 -9.41 2.29 6.71
N GLY A 131 -8.83 1.89 5.58
CA GLY A 131 -8.81 2.75 4.42
C GLY A 131 -8.20 2.11 3.19
N ARG A 132 -8.25 2.89 2.10
CA ARG A 132 -7.60 2.62 0.82
C ARG A 132 -6.97 3.91 0.31
N THR A 133 -5.85 3.80 -0.37
CA THR A 133 -5.13 4.90 -1.02
C THR A 133 -4.03 4.35 -1.90
N LEU A 134 -3.55 5.18 -2.82
CA LEU A 134 -2.30 4.91 -3.54
C LEU A 134 -1.13 5.52 -2.75
N TYR A 135 -0.07 4.78 -2.57
CA TYR A 135 1.10 5.22 -1.81
C TYR A 135 2.37 5.10 -2.64
N GLN A 136 3.15 6.17 -2.68
CA GLN A 136 4.47 6.18 -3.30
C GLN A 136 5.55 5.99 -2.24
N GLY A 137 6.19 4.83 -2.25
CA GLY A 137 7.40 4.53 -1.52
C GLY A 137 8.57 4.35 -2.48
N ILE A 138 9.34 3.27 -2.31
CA ILE A 138 10.33 2.83 -3.31
C ILE A 138 9.60 2.44 -4.60
N ASN A 139 8.53 1.65 -4.46
CA ASN A 139 7.58 1.35 -5.53
C ASN A 139 6.27 2.07 -5.29
N ARG A 140 5.33 1.89 -6.20
CA ARG A 140 3.95 2.33 -6.08
C ARG A 140 3.10 1.21 -5.50
N TYR A 141 2.37 1.49 -4.42
CA TYR A 141 1.55 0.52 -3.69
C TYR A 141 0.08 0.90 -3.77
N ALA A 142 -0.76 -0.08 -4.04
CA ALA A 142 -2.19 0.02 -3.84
C ALA A 142 -2.55 -0.51 -2.44
N ILE A 143 -2.84 0.39 -1.52
CA ILE A 143 -3.31 0.05 -0.18
C ILE A 143 -4.80 -0.20 -0.26
N LYS A 144 -5.26 -1.41 0.09
CA LYS A 144 -6.67 -1.83 0.02
C LYS A 144 -7.06 -2.58 1.28
N ASN A 145 -8.19 -2.15 1.86
CA ASN A 145 -8.76 -2.78 3.06
C ASN A 145 -7.78 -2.86 4.24
N PHE A 146 -6.76 -1.98 4.24
CA PHE A 146 -5.85 -1.89 5.37
C PHE A 146 -6.62 -1.59 6.65
N THR A 147 -6.34 -2.32 7.71
CA THR A 147 -6.94 -2.11 9.03
C THR A 147 -5.87 -1.97 10.11
N MET A 148 -6.13 -1.09 11.06
CA MET A 148 -5.30 -0.93 12.26
C MET A 148 -6.18 -0.88 13.49
N ASN A 149 -5.82 -1.65 14.51
CA ASN A 149 -6.43 -1.63 15.83
C ASN A 149 -5.36 -1.26 16.87
N GLN A 150 -5.72 -0.42 17.81
CA GLN A 150 -4.88 -0.09 18.95
C GLN A 150 -5.72 -0.11 20.23
N HIS A 151 -5.23 -0.82 21.24
CA HIS A 151 -5.81 -0.85 22.56
C HIS A 151 -4.79 -0.38 23.59
N LYS A 152 -5.17 0.54 24.44
CA LYS A 152 -4.33 1.07 25.52
C LYS A 152 -5.08 1.00 26.84
N LEU A 153 -4.46 0.40 27.85
CA LEU A 153 -4.88 0.48 29.24
C LEU A 153 -3.83 1.27 30.01
N GLU A 154 -4.28 2.22 30.81
CA GLU A 154 -3.41 3.08 31.58
C GLU A 154 -3.98 3.32 32.96
N VAL A 155 -3.14 3.25 33.96
CA VAL A 155 -3.38 3.71 35.32
C VAL A 155 -2.43 4.86 35.60
N THR A 156 -2.95 6.00 35.97
CA THR A 156 -2.17 7.19 36.22
C THR A 156 -2.53 7.83 37.59
N ASN A 157 -1.55 8.44 38.22
CA ASN A 157 -1.71 9.26 39.42
C ASN A 157 -0.71 10.44 39.33
N ASP A 158 -0.69 11.33 40.31
CA ASP A 158 0.11 12.55 40.28
C ASP A 158 1.59 12.33 40.02
N ASN A 159 2.18 11.25 40.54
CA ASN A 159 3.62 11.02 40.52
C ASN A 159 4.06 9.80 39.70
N TRP A 160 3.13 9.01 39.16
CA TRP A 160 3.44 7.78 38.43
C TRP A 160 2.32 7.38 37.47
N PHE A 161 2.69 6.61 36.48
CA PHE A 161 1.74 5.92 35.61
C PHE A 161 2.27 4.52 35.23
N VAL A 162 1.33 3.63 34.92
CA VAL A 162 1.59 2.34 34.29
C VAL A 162 0.73 2.25 33.05
N ARG A 163 1.32 1.86 31.92
CA ARG A 163 0.64 1.77 30.64
C ARG A 163 1.00 0.49 29.91
N GLY A 164 -0.01 -0.22 29.43
CA GLY A 164 0.12 -1.29 28.46
C GLY A 164 -0.64 -0.94 27.19
N TYR A 165 -0.11 -1.29 26.01
CA TYR A 165 -0.82 -1.13 24.74
C TYR A 165 -0.49 -2.26 23.79
N VAL A 166 -1.45 -2.55 22.90
CA VAL A 166 -1.32 -3.50 21.79
C VAL A 166 -1.71 -2.76 20.52
N VAL A 167 -0.95 -2.96 19.47
CA VAL A 167 -1.26 -2.50 18.12
C VAL A 167 -1.28 -3.72 17.21
N GLU A 168 -2.34 -3.84 16.44
CA GLU A 168 -2.53 -4.88 15.43
C GLU A 168 -2.85 -4.20 14.12
N ASP A 169 -2.14 -4.55 13.08
CA ASP A 169 -2.36 -4.07 11.72
C ASP A 169 -2.49 -5.25 10.76
N ASP A 170 -3.36 -5.06 9.78
CA ASP A 170 -3.58 -5.99 8.68
C ASP A 170 -3.47 -5.21 7.37
N ALA A 171 -2.58 -5.67 6.50
CA ALA A 171 -2.38 -5.06 5.19
C ALA A 171 -3.60 -5.22 4.25
N GLY A 172 -4.53 -6.12 4.59
CA GLY A 172 -5.71 -6.41 3.79
C GLY A 172 -5.34 -6.94 2.41
N ASP A 173 -5.94 -6.36 1.38
CA ASP A 173 -5.71 -6.71 -0.03
C ASP A 173 -4.66 -5.79 -0.69
N SER A 174 -3.78 -5.19 0.10
CA SER A 174 -2.74 -4.28 -0.41
C SER A 174 -1.68 -5.01 -1.22
N TYR A 175 -1.17 -4.36 -2.26
CA TYR A 175 -0.14 -4.95 -3.12
C TYR A 175 0.81 -3.89 -3.69
N ASP A 176 2.01 -4.34 -4.03
CA ASP A 176 2.98 -3.61 -4.82
C ASP A 176 2.60 -3.72 -6.30
N MET A 177 2.35 -2.57 -6.96
CA MET A 177 1.87 -2.54 -8.33
C MET A 177 2.93 -3.02 -9.32
N THR A 178 4.19 -2.67 -9.10
CA THR A 178 5.31 -3.10 -9.92
C THR A 178 5.47 -4.62 -9.87
N PHE A 179 5.53 -5.20 -8.65
CA PHE A 179 5.66 -6.65 -8.52
C PHE A 179 4.43 -7.41 -9.03
N ALA A 180 3.23 -6.87 -8.85
CA ALA A 180 2.02 -7.48 -9.39
C ALA A 180 2.08 -7.56 -10.92
N ALA A 181 2.42 -6.46 -11.58
CA ALA A 181 2.53 -6.37 -13.04
C ALA A 181 3.65 -7.27 -13.59
N ILE A 182 4.83 -7.27 -12.95
CA ILE A 182 5.95 -8.18 -13.30
C ILE A 182 5.50 -9.64 -13.24
N ASN A 183 4.76 -10.04 -12.19
CA ASN A 183 4.30 -11.41 -12.04
C ASN A 183 3.26 -11.80 -13.10
N VAL A 184 2.39 -10.88 -13.49
CA VAL A 184 1.46 -11.10 -14.61
C VAL A 184 2.25 -11.29 -15.90
N ASN A 185 3.16 -10.37 -16.23
CA ASN A 185 3.92 -10.41 -17.48
C ASN A 185 4.88 -11.61 -17.59
N ARG A 186 5.33 -12.19 -16.47
CA ARG A 186 6.16 -13.41 -16.47
C ARG A 186 5.38 -14.70 -16.70
N ARG A 187 4.06 -14.68 -16.52
CA ARG A 187 3.22 -15.88 -16.69
C ARG A 187 2.69 -16.05 -18.11
N TRP A 188 2.87 -15.06 -18.93
CA TRP A 188 2.55 -15.06 -20.36
C TRP A 188 3.84 -15.29 -21.17
#